data_c6937d37735007f073499270366ba73b
#
_entry.id   c6937d37735007f073499270366ba73b
#
_cell.length_a   1.000
_cell.length_b   1.000
_cell.length_c   1.000
_cell.angle_alpha   90.00
_cell.angle_beta   90.00
_cell.angle_gamma   90.00
#
_symmetry.space_group_name_H-M   'P 1'
#
loop_
_entity.id
_entity.type
_entity.pdbx_description
1 polymer ?
#
loop_
_entity_poly.entity_id
_entity_poly.type
_entity_poly.pdbx_seq_one_letter_code
_entity_poly.pdbx_strand_id
1 'polypeptide(L)'
;NNKIKDTLVGINIEDQISIDKKLIELDGTDDKSKIGANTTIAVSMASLKAAAAANKTPLWEYLNSSSEKKLPLPEIQIIGGGAHAKGSIPIQDFMIIPNGAPDFNTALHWVFKIYKLAGEKLLSENKLYGVADEGGYWPHFNDITSVLDFLVNVIKDAGFEPYKQVSLSLDIAANNF
;
A
#
# COMPACT_ATOMS: atom_id res chain seq x y z
N ASN A 1 14.42 -21.81 15.09
CA ASN A 1 14.40 -20.79 16.16
C ASN A 1 15.76 -20.65 16.86
N ASN A 2 16.45 -21.76 17.20
CA ASN A 2 17.72 -21.67 17.91
C ASN A 2 18.82 -20.99 17.10
N LYS A 3 18.93 -21.29 15.80
CA LYS A 3 19.97 -20.69 14.93
C LYS A 3 19.89 -19.17 14.89
N ILE A 4 18.70 -18.59 14.73
CA ILE A 4 18.50 -17.14 14.73
C ILE A 4 18.87 -16.55 16.09
N LYS A 5 18.37 -17.17 17.17
CA LYS A 5 18.69 -16.76 18.53
C LYS A 5 20.20 -16.70 18.75
N ASP A 6 20.90 -17.80 18.44
CA ASP A 6 22.33 -17.93 18.68
C ASP A 6 23.16 -16.95 17.85
N THR A 7 22.64 -16.54 16.68
CA THR A 7 23.27 -15.56 15.79
C THR A 7 23.10 -14.12 16.30
N LEU A 8 21.97 -13.79 16.93
CA LEU A 8 21.62 -12.42 17.30
C LEU A 8 21.90 -12.07 18.77
N VAL A 9 21.99 -13.07 19.65
CA VAL A 9 22.27 -12.81 21.07
C VAL A 9 23.60 -12.07 21.23
N GLY A 10 23.56 -10.97 22.00
CA GLY A 10 24.73 -10.12 22.26
C GLY A 10 24.92 -8.97 21.28
N ILE A 11 24.12 -8.88 20.20
CA ILE A 11 24.12 -7.71 19.33
C ILE A 11 23.33 -6.59 20.02
N ASN A 12 23.83 -5.36 19.93
CA ASN A 12 23.09 -4.19 20.39
C ASN A 12 21.77 -4.07 19.59
N ILE A 13 20.63 -4.02 20.29
CA ILE A 13 19.31 -3.92 19.68
C ILE A 13 19.14 -2.66 18.82
N GLU A 14 19.91 -1.60 19.07
CA GLU A 14 19.88 -0.36 18.29
C GLU A 14 20.68 -0.44 16.98
N ASP A 15 21.52 -1.47 16.84
CA ASP A 15 22.31 -1.69 15.62
C ASP A 15 21.51 -2.54 14.61
N GLN A 16 20.46 -1.95 14.05
CA GLN A 16 19.59 -2.61 13.07
C GLN A 16 20.38 -3.14 11.86
N ILE A 17 21.41 -2.39 11.43
CA ILE A 17 22.23 -2.78 10.27
C ILE A 17 22.97 -4.09 10.54
N SER A 18 23.57 -4.24 11.70
CA SER A 18 24.26 -5.48 12.08
C SER A 18 23.28 -6.63 12.23
N ILE A 19 22.11 -6.40 12.82
CA ILE A 19 21.04 -7.41 12.94
C ILE A 19 20.62 -7.92 11.55
N ASP A 20 20.31 -7.01 10.63
CA ASP A 20 19.87 -7.37 9.28
C ASP A 20 20.96 -8.10 8.48
N LYS A 21 22.21 -7.64 8.57
CA LYS A 21 23.36 -8.33 7.95
C LYS A 21 23.50 -9.76 8.47
N LYS A 22 23.37 -9.96 9.78
CA LYS A 22 23.48 -11.29 10.39
C LYS A 22 22.35 -12.23 9.95
N LEU A 23 21.15 -11.71 9.78
CA LEU A 23 20.02 -12.48 9.23
C LEU A 23 20.26 -12.87 7.77
N ILE A 24 20.77 -11.93 6.95
CA ILE A 24 21.11 -12.18 5.55
C ILE A 24 22.25 -13.21 5.43
N GLU A 25 23.31 -13.06 6.21
CA GLU A 25 24.43 -14.01 6.26
C GLU A 25 23.98 -15.42 6.72
N LEU A 26 23.10 -15.50 7.71
CA LEU A 26 22.55 -16.77 8.22
C LEU A 26 21.72 -17.49 7.17
N ASP A 27 20.95 -16.76 6.39
CA ASP A 27 20.23 -17.31 5.25
C ASP A 27 21.19 -17.76 4.15
N GLY A 28 22.05 -16.85 3.67
CA GLY A 28 23.10 -17.11 2.68
C GLY A 28 22.59 -17.36 1.28
N THR A 29 21.29 -17.15 1.00
CA THR A 29 20.69 -17.23 -0.35
C THR A 29 20.21 -15.85 -0.82
N ASP A 30 20.19 -15.64 -2.14
CA ASP A 30 19.78 -14.36 -2.71
C ASP A 30 18.28 -14.07 -2.45
N ASP A 31 17.45 -15.09 -2.51
CA ASP A 31 16.00 -15.05 -2.36
C ASP A 31 15.49 -15.28 -0.94
N LYS A 32 16.39 -15.44 0.03
CA LYS A 32 16.05 -15.72 1.45
C LYS A 32 15.26 -17.02 1.64
N SER A 33 15.53 -18.05 0.80
CA SER A 33 14.77 -19.29 0.80
C SER A 33 15.13 -20.26 1.95
N LYS A 34 16.31 -20.12 2.59
CA LYS A 34 16.80 -21.07 3.61
C LYS A 34 16.14 -20.90 4.98
N ILE A 35 15.96 -19.69 5.45
CA ILE A 35 15.23 -19.39 6.69
C ILE A 35 13.86 -18.74 6.43
N GLY A 36 13.64 -18.30 5.21
CA GLY A 36 12.42 -17.69 4.73
C GLY A 36 12.40 -16.16 4.86
N ALA A 37 12.01 -15.48 3.79
CA ALA A 37 11.92 -14.03 3.76
C ALA A 37 10.97 -13.48 4.86
N ASN A 38 9.84 -14.13 5.07
CA ASN A 38 8.89 -13.79 6.13
C ASN A 38 9.52 -13.87 7.52
N THR A 39 10.35 -14.87 7.78
CA THR A 39 11.06 -15.03 9.07
C THR A 39 12.10 -13.91 9.24
N THR A 40 12.89 -13.65 8.20
CA THR A 40 13.91 -12.58 8.19
C THR A 40 13.28 -11.23 8.50
N ILE A 41 12.21 -10.88 7.78
CA ILE A 41 11.49 -9.62 7.98
C ILE A 41 10.85 -9.55 9.37
N ALA A 42 10.21 -10.62 9.83
CA ALA A 42 9.57 -10.62 11.14
C ALA A 42 10.57 -10.37 12.29
N VAL A 43 11.76 -10.98 12.22
CA VAL A 43 12.81 -10.77 13.23
C VAL A 43 13.39 -9.37 13.16
N SER A 44 13.69 -8.88 11.95
CA SER A 44 14.16 -7.50 11.71
C SER A 44 13.18 -6.46 12.28
N MET A 45 11.90 -6.59 11.95
CA MET A 45 10.86 -5.68 12.46
C MET A 45 10.67 -5.79 13.98
N ALA A 46 10.75 -6.98 14.55
CA ALA A 46 10.65 -7.17 15.99
C ALA A 46 11.80 -6.51 16.73
N SER A 47 13.02 -6.62 16.20
CA SER A 47 14.22 -5.97 16.75
C SER A 47 14.08 -4.45 16.71
N LEU A 48 13.64 -3.90 15.58
CA LEU A 48 13.41 -2.46 15.41
C LEU A 48 12.36 -1.92 16.41
N LYS A 49 11.26 -2.65 16.58
CA LYS A 49 10.21 -2.29 17.56
C LYS A 49 10.74 -2.37 18.99
N ALA A 50 11.57 -3.37 19.30
CA ALA A 50 12.19 -3.49 20.61
C ALA A 50 13.17 -2.35 20.90
N ALA A 51 13.95 -1.91 19.89
CA ALA A 51 14.83 -0.75 20.02
C ALA A 51 14.04 0.53 20.31
N ALA A 52 12.96 0.80 19.56
CA ALA A 52 12.08 1.92 19.80
C ALA A 52 11.47 1.90 21.21
N ALA A 53 11.01 0.73 21.66
CA ALA A 53 10.44 0.54 22.98
C ALA A 53 11.49 0.75 24.12
N ALA A 54 12.71 0.27 23.92
CA ALA A 54 13.83 0.49 24.87
C ALA A 54 14.13 1.99 25.01
N ASN A 55 14.04 2.74 23.93
CA ASN A 55 14.18 4.20 23.91
C ASN A 55 12.90 4.96 24.37
N LYS A 56 11.84 4.26 24.72
CA LYS A 56 10.54 4.82 25.10
C LYS A 56 9.96 5.78 24.06
N THR A 57 10.24 5.52 22.80
CA THR A 57 9.89 6.36 21.65
C THR A 57 8.94 5.58 20.74
N PRO A 58 7.86 6.18 20.21
CA PRO A 58 7.04 5.54 19.20
C PRO A 58 7.87 5.17 17.96
N LEU A 59 7.56 4.04 17.31
CA LEU A 59 8.36 3.53 16.18
C LEU A 59 8.53 4.57 15.05
N TRP A 60 7.46 5.28 14.71
CA TRP A 60 7.51 6.31 13.65
C TRP A 60 8.45 7.48 13.99
N GLU A 61 8.57 7.81 15.27
CA GLU A 61 9.48 8.85 15.75
C GLU A 61 10.91 8.33 15.84
N TYR A 62 11.10 7.09 16.28
CA TYR A 62 12.39 6.42 16.32
C TYR A 62 13.03 6.33 14.93
N LEU A 63 12.23 6.04 13.91
CA LEU A 63 12.67 5.95 12.51
C LEU A 63 12.87 7.30 11.83
N ASN A 64 12.24 8.35 12.33
CA ASN A 64 12.24 9.64 11.68
C ASN A 64 13.15 10.64 12.40
N SER A 65 14.36 10.84 11.86
CA SER A 65 15.32 11.81 12.36
C SER A 65 14.97 13.28 12.00
N SER A 66 13.96 13.50 11.14
CA SER A 66 13.56 14.86 10.75
C SER A 66 12.76 15.54 11.88
N SER A 67 12.97 16.84 12.03
CA SER A 67 12.15 17.68 12.93
C SER A 67 10.73 17.86 12.41
N GLU A 68 10.52 17.75 11.10
CA GLU A 68 9.22 17.87 10.48
C GLU A 68 8.56 16.48 10.30
N LYS A 69 7.40 16.30 10.90
CA LYS A 69 6.60 15.06 10.82
C LYS A 69 5.46 15.28 9.84
N LYS A 70 5.41 14.47 8.79
CA LYS A 70 4.33 14.52 7.78
C LYS A 70 3.71 13.13 7.61
N LEU A 71 2.40 13.08 7.49
CA LEU A 71 1.72 11.90 6.98
C LEU A 71 1.94 11.81 5.47
N PRO A 72 2.16 10.60 4.91
CA PRO A 72 2.22 10.43 3.47
C PRO A 72 0.86 10.75 2.83
N LEU A 73 0.87 11.11 1.55
CA LEU A 73 -0.38 11.20 0.78
C LEU A 73 -1.06 9.82 0.74
N PRO A 74 -2.39 9.77 0.95
CA PRO A 74 -3.12 8.53 0.76
C PRO A 74 -3.16 8.15 -0.71
N GLU A 75 -2.92 6.89 -1.01
CA GLU A 75 -3.09 6.24 -2.30
C GLU A 75 -4.11 5.14 -2.11
N ILE A 76 -5.31 5.33 -2.66
CA ILE A 76 -6.48 4.53 -2.29
C ILE A 76 -7.09 3.87 -3.52
N GLN A 77 -7.31 2.55 -3.43
CA GLN A 77 -7.98 1.76 -4.44
C GLN A 77 -9.46 2.18 -4.57
N ILE A 78 -9.86 2.51 -5.79
CA ILE A 78 -11.26 2.77 -6.14
C ILE A 78 -11.84 1.59 -6.89
N ILE A 79 -11.07 1.01 -7.81
CA ILE A 79 -11.45 -0.16 -8.59
C ILE A 79 -10.38 -1.23 -8.43
N GLY A 80 -10.80 -2.43 -8.08
CA GLY A 80 -10.01 -3.63 -8.05
C GLY A 80 -10.20 -4.46 -9.31
N GLY A 81 -9.09 -4.99 -9.82
CA GLY A 81 -9.05 -5.89 -10.96
C GLY A 81 -8.14 -7.09 -10.69
N GLY A 82 -7.51 -7.64 -11.70
CA GLY A 82 -6.59 -8.75 -11.59
C GLY A 82 -7.15 -9.94 -10.79
N ALA A 83 -6.32 -10.50 -9.92
CA ALA A 83 -6.69 -11.62 -9.06
C ALA A 83 -7.77 -11.25 -8.03
N HIS A 84 -7.83 -9.98 -7.58
CA HIS A 84 -8.81 -9.48 -6.61
C HIS A 84 -10.25 -9.43 -7.17
N ALA A 85 -10.41 -9.40 -8.49
CA ALA A 85 -11.70 -9.35 -9.19
C ALA A 85 -11.82 -10.47 -10.23
N LYS A 86 -11.30 -11.66 -9.95
CA LYS A 86 -11.37 -12.86 -10.81
C LYS A 86 -10.88 -12.62 -12.25
N GLY A 87 -9.94 -11.71 -12.44
CA GLY A 87 -9.37 -11.41 -13.75
C GLY A 87 -10.30 -10.65 -14.69
N SER A 88 -11.32 -9.95 -14.17
CA SER A 88 -12.24 -9.15 -14.97
C SER A 88 -11.55 -8.04 -15.76
N ILE A 89 -10.47 -7.48 -15.20
CA ILE A 89 -9.61 -6.45 -15.80
C ILE A 89 -8.16 -6.85 -15.48
N PRO A 90 -7.19 -6.77 -16.41
CA PRO A 90 -5.84 -7.27 -16.19
C PRO A 90 -5.07 -6.57 -15.06
N ILE A 91 -5.19 -5.25 -14.93
CA ILE A 91 -4.50 -4.46 -13.90
C ILE A 91 -5.16 -4.71 -12.54
N GLN A 92 -4.33 -4.93 -11.51
CA GLN A 92 -4.78 -5.29 -10.18
C GLN A 92 -5.52 -4.13 -9.51
N ASP A 93 -4.90 -2.93 -9.44
CA ASP A 93 -5.47 -1.80 -8.72
C ASP A 93 -5.49 -0.53 -9.55
N PHE A 94 -6.66 0.12 -9.55
CA PHE A 94 -6.84 1.46 -10.05
C PHE A 94 -7.11 2.37 -8.85
N MET A 95 -6.14 3.21 -8.55
CA MET A 95 -6.08 4.03 -7.35
C MET A 95 -6.15 5.52 -7.67
N ILE A 96 -6.44 6.31 -6.66
CA ILE A 96 -6.35 7.77 -6.72
C ILE A 96 -5.43 8.31 -5.64
N ILE A 97 -4.76 9.42 -5.95
CA ILE A 97 -3.92 10.19 -5.05
C ILE A 97 -4.45 11.63 -5.03
N PRO A 98 -4.98 12.13 -3.89
CA PRO A 98 -5.47 13.49 -3.76
C PRO A 98 -4.32 14.48 -3.55
N ASN A 99 -3.42 14.59 -4.53
CA ASN A 99 -2.17 15.34 -4.48
C ASN A 99 -2.34 16.87 -4.33
N GLY A 100 -3.52 17.41 -4.65
CA GLY A 100 -3.85 18.82 -4.46
C GLY A 100 -4.52 19.13 -3.11
N ALA A 101 -4.74 18.15 -2.25
CA ALA A 101 -5.35 18.37 -0.95
C ALA A 101 -4.37 19.10 0.00
N PRO A 102 -4.85 20.11 0.77
CA PRO A 102 -3.98 20.90 1.64
C PRO A 102 -3.51 20.13 2.89
N ASP A 103 -4.21 19.09 3.30
CA ASP A 103 -3.92 18.28 4.48
C ASP A 103 -4.50 16.86 4.32
N PHE A 104 -4.05 15.95 5.20
CA PHE A 104 -4.43 14.53 5.17
C PHE A 104 -5.94 14.31 5.39
N ASN A 105 -6.57 15.07 6.27
CA ASN A 105 -7.99 14.93 6.54
C ASN A 105 -8.83 15.33 5.32
N THR A 106 -8.49 16.45 4.70
CA THR A 106 -9.10 16.89 3.43
C THR A 106 -8.87 15.86 2.32
N ALA A 107 -7.66 15.30 2.24
CA ALA A 107 -7.34 14.23 1.29
C ALA A 107 -8.29 13.03 1.43
N LEU A 108 -8.50 12.55 2.67
CA LEU A 108 -9.44 11.44 2.93
C LEU A 108 -10.88 11.78 2.57
N HIS A 109 -11.33 13.00 2.84
CA HIS A 109 -12.68 13.46 2.44
C HIS A 109 -12.87 13.45 0.92
N TRP A 110 -11.86 13.89 0.16
CA TRP A 110 -11.90 13.85 -1.31
C TRP A 110 -11.99 12.41 -1.83
N VAL A 111 -11.14 11.52 -1.27
CA VAL A 111 -11.16 10.09 -1.59
C VAL A 111 -12.53 9.48 -1.31
N PHE A 112 -13.07 9.72 -0.11
CA PHE A 112 -14.39 9.20 0.26
C PHE A 112 -15.50 9.67 -0.70
N LYS A 113 -15.51 10.95 -1.07
CA LYS A 113 -16.48 11.52 -2.01
C LYS A 113 -16.39 10.82 -3.39
N ILE A 114 -15.17 10.65 -3.91
CA ILE A 114 -14.92 10.00 -5.19
C ILE A 114 -15.33 8.52 -5.13
N TYR A 115 -14.93 7.82 -4.07
CA TYR A 115 -15.28 6.40 -3.86
C TYR A 115 -16.80 6.21 -3.86
N LYS A 116 -17.53 6.99 -3.07
CA LYS A 116 -18.99 6.93 -3.00
C LYS A 116 -19.64 7.16 -4.37
N LEU A 117 -19.21 8.21 -5.07
CA LEU A 117 -19.75 8.54 -6.39
C LEU A 117 -19.42 7.45 -7.42
N ALA A 118 -18.24 6.84 -7.36
CA ALA A 118 -17.87 5.73 -8.23
C ALA A 118 -18.82 4.54 -8.04
N GLY A 119 -19.10 4.16 -6.79
CA GLY A 119 -20.05 3.09 -6.50
C GLY A 119 -21.46 3.38 -6.97
N GLU A 120 -21.96 4.59 -6.76
CA GLU A 120 -23.30 5.02 -7.21
C GLU A 120 -23.41 4.96 -8.74
N LYS A 121 -22.41 5.41 -9.48
CA LYS A 121 -22.37 5.34 -10.95
C LYS A 121 -22.32 3.90 -11.45
N LEU A 122 -21.41 3.08 -10.90
CA LEU A 122 -21.32 1.66 -11.28
C LEU A 122 -22.63 0.92 -11.05
N LEU A 123 -23.31 1.21 -9.93
CA LEU A 123 -24.60 0.61 -9.62
C LEU A 123 -25.69 1.06 -10.61
N SER A 124 -25.76 2.36 -10.91
CA SER A 124 -26.76 2.93 -11.83
C SER A 124 -26.58 2.42 -13.27
N GLU A 125 -25.35 2.12 -13.67
CA GLU A 125 -25.01 1.57 -14.99
C GLU A 125 -25.08 0.03 -15.05
N ASN A 126 -25.49 -0.65 -13.96
CA ASN A 126 -25.49 -2.11 -13.82
C ASN A 126 -24.12 -2.76 -14.08
N LYS A 127 -23.05 -2.04 -13.72
CA LYS A 127 -21.66 -2.50 -13.88
C LYS A 127 -21.01 -2.99 -12.59
N LEU A 128 -21.67 -2.85 -11.45
CA LEU A 128 -21.12 -3.23 -10.15
C LEU A 128 -21.39 -4.70 -9.85
N TYR A 129 -20.35 -5.52 -9.76
CA TYR A 129 -20.47 -6.94 -9.40
C TYR A 129 -20.17 -7.23 -7.93
N GLY A 130 -19.44 -6.36 -7.25
CA GLY A 130 -19.07 -6.52 -5.86
C GLY A 130 -17.97 -5.59 -5.43
N VAL A 131 -17.27 -5.99 -4.37
CA VAL A 131 -16.10 -5.31 -3.82
C VAL A 131 -14.94 -6.30 -3.83
N ALA A 132 -13.78 -5.86 -4.29
CA ALA A 132 -12.55 -6.63 -4.28
C ALA A 132 -11.98 -6.78 -2.87
N ASP A 133 -11.00 -7.65 -2.68
CA ASP A 133 -10.43 -8.00 -1.37
C ASP A 133 -9.91 -6.78 -0.59
N GLU A 134 -9.38 -5.80 -1.30
CA GLU A 134 -8.79 -4.59 -0.73
C GLU A 134 -9.78 -3.42 -0.60
N GLY A 135 -11.05 -3.64 -0.94
CA GLY A 135 -12.12 -2.68 -0.74
C GLY A 135 -12.48 -1.83 -1.97
N GLY A 136 -11.73 -1.90 -3.07
CA GLY A 136 -12.10 -1.28 -4.33
C GLY A 136 -13.32 -1.96 -4.96
N TYR A 137 -14.10 -1.21 -5.73
CA TYR A 137 -15.24 -1.81 -6.45
C TYR A 137 -14.76 -2.82 -7.49
N TRP A 138 -15.53 -3.87 -7.67
CA TRP A 138 -15.33 -4.85 -8.73
C TRP A 138 -16.35 -4.60 -9.85
N PRO A 139 -15.97 -3.85 -10.90
CA PRO A 139 -16.88 -3.54 -12.00
C PRO A 139 -16.72 -4.52 -13.17
N HIS A 140 -17.65 -4.41 -14.12
CA HIS A 140 -17.51 -4.95 -15.46
C HIS A 140 -17.14 -3.85 -16.45
N PHE A 141 -15.93 -3.94 -17.00
CA PHE A 141 -15.45 -3.12 -18.12
C PHE A 141 -14.81 -4.03 -19.19
N ASN A 142 -14.89 -3.61 -20.44
CA ASN A 142 -14.35 -4.39 -21.55
C ASN A 142 -12.82 -4.19 -21.75
N ASP A 143 -12.29 -3.08 -21.27
CA ASP A 143 -10.90 -2.68 -21.48
C ASP A 143 -10.42 -1.70 -20.40
N ILE A 144 -9.09 -1.55 -20.31
CA ILE A 144 -8.40 -0.69 -19.34
C ILE A 144 -8.74 0.78 -19.57
N THR A 145 -8.84 1.22 -20.83
CA THR A 145 -9.13 2.61 -21.19
C THR A 145 -10.48 3.05 -20.63
N SER A 146 -11.49 2.19 -20.76
CA SER A 146 -12.83 2.44 -20.20
C SER A 146 -12.82 2.63 -18.68
N VAL A 147 -11.96 1.91 -17.95
CA VAL A 147 -11.79 2.10 -16.50
C VAL A 147 -11.15 3.44 -16.19
N LEU A 148 -10.09 3.80 -16.90
CA LEU A 148 -9.40 5.07 -16.71
C LEU A 148 -10.31 6.26 -17.03
N ASP A 149 -11.04 6.20 -18.13
CA ASP A 149 -12.02 7.22 -18.51
C ASP A 149 -13.14 7.35 -17.48
N PHE A 150 -13.64 6.23 -16.97
CA PHE A 150 -14.62 6.20 -15.88
C PHE A 150 -14.08 6.94 -14.65
N LEU A 151 -12.86 6.63 -14.19
CA LEU A 151 -12.26 7.28 -13.02
C LEU A 151 -12.05 8.77 -13.23
N VAL A 152 -11.54 9.18 -14.39
CA VAL A 152 -11.38 10.60 -14.76
C VAL A 152 -12.71 11.33 -14.69
N ASN A 153 -13.77 10.72 -15.22
CA ASN A 153 -15.12 11.30 -15.19
C ASN A 153 -15.68 11.37 -13.77
N VAL A 154 -15.49 10.34 -12.95
CA VAL A 154 -15.90 10.35 -11.53
C VAL A 154 -15.21 11.46 -10.75
N ILE A 155 -13.89 11.66 -10.97
CA ILE A 155 -13.13 12.75 -10.34
C ILE A 155 -13.73 14.11 -10.71
N LYS A 156 -14.02 14.35 -12.00
CA LYS A 156 -14.65 15.59 -12.47
C LYS A 156 -16.04 15.81 -11.87
N ASP A 157 -16.88 14.77 -11.88
CA ASP A 157 -18.25 14.85 -11.36
C ASP A 157 -18.29 15.00 -9.84
N ALA A 158 -17.24 14.54 -9.15
CA ALA A 158 -17.02 14.84 -7.73
C ALA A 158 -16.59 16.30 -7.48
N GLY A 159 -16.36 17.09 -8.55
CA GLY A 159 -15.99 18.50 -8.44
C GLY A 159 -14.47 18.74 -8.32
N PHE A 160 -13.64 17.77 -8.69
CA PHE A 160 -12.19 17.90 -8.66
C PHE A 160 -11.58 17.98 -10.06
N GLU A 161 -10.43 18.65 -10.16
CA GLU A 161 -9.66 18.75 -11.39
C GLU A 161 -8.70 17.55 -11.49
N PRO A 162 -8.91 16.62 -12.48
CA PRO A 162 -8.01 15.49 -12.66
C PRO A 162 -6.57 15.94 -12.91
N TYR A 163 -5.62 15.14 -12.39
CA TYR A 163 -4.16 15.34 -12.48
C TYR A 163 -3.60 16.56 -11.74
N LYS A 164 -4.45 17.52 -11.37
CA LYS A 164 -4.04 18.69 -10.60
C LYS A 164 -4.43 18.57 -9.13
N GLN A 165 -5.66 18.19 -8.84
CA GLN A 165 -6.15 17.97 -7.49
C GLN A 165 -6.15 16.50 -7.11
N VAL A 166 -6.49 15.61 -8.05
CA VAL A 166 -6.52 14.17 -7.86
C VAL A 166 -5.89 13.49 -9.07
N SER A 167 -4.85 12.71 -8.83
CA SER A 167 -4.16 11.92 -9.84
C SER A 167 -4.61 10.46 -9.80
N LEU A 168 -4.44 9.74 -10.90
CA LEU A 168 -4.58 8.30 -10.98
C LEU A 168 -3.26 7.63 -10.65
N SER A 169 -3.34 6.45 -10.04
CA SER A 169 -2.23 5.54 -9.82
C SER A 169 -2.65 4.10 -10.11
N LEU A 170 -1.71 3.27 -10.50
CA LEU A 170 -1.96 1.88 -10.89
C LEU A 170 -0.97 0.94 -10.22
N ASP A 171 -1.46 -0.15 -9.64
CA ASP A 171 -0.64 -1.33 -9.41
C ASP A 171 -0.89 -2.34 -10.53
N ILE A 172 0.13 -2.54 -11.35
CA ILE A 172 0.05 -3.46 -12.50
C ILE A 172 0.09 -4.91 -12.04
N ALA A 173 0.76 -5.20 -10.92
CA ALA A 173 1.03 -6.55 -10.41
C ALA A 173 1.59 -7.48 -11.49
N ALA A 174 2.69 -7.06 -12.12
CA ALA A 174 3.25 -7.68 -13.32
C ALA A 174 3.58 -9.19 -13.17
N ASN A 175 3.74 -9.69 -11.95
CA ASN A 175 3.93 -11.12 -11.69
C ASN A 175 2.69 -11.99 -11.99
N ASN A 176 1.55 -11.38 -12.26
CA ASN A 176 0.29 -12.07 -12.56
C ASN A 176 0.02 -12.22 -14.06
N PHE A 177 0.94 -11.78 -14.91
CA PHE A 177 0.88 -11.92 -16.38
C PHE A 177 1.71 -13.08 -16.89
#